data_a64ee43b994ad4385fa2253560a19c1d
#
_entry.id   a64ee43b994ad4385fa2253560a19c1d
#
_cell.length_a   1.000
_cell.length_b   1.000
_cell.length_c   1.000
_cell.angle_alpha   90.00
_cell.angle_beta   90.00
_cell.angle_gamma   90.00
#
_symmetry.space_group_name_H-M   'P 1'
#
loop_
_entity.id
_entity.type
_entity.pdbx_description
1 polymer ?
#
loop_
_entity_poly.entity_id
_entity_poly.type
_entity_poly.pdbx_seq_one_letter_code
_entity_poly.pdbx_strand_id
1 'polypeptide(L)'
;DQHTHAVTEFFAKIIFLNAGSINTAALMLNSKSNRFQNGFGNDSDQVGRNLMDHQLGSGAMASIDGFEDDYVYGQRPNALYIPRFRNWGNDKQTAYLRGFGYQGGASREGWETGVNADGFGADFKKKLTQPGPWSIRIGGFGEILPNPNNRIYLDSEKKDKWGIPMIVTDAAFVENDWAMRKDIIASAVEMLETAGYKNVTSYDRPTHMGLGIHDMGTARMGRDPKTSVLNAYNQVHDCK
;
A
#
# COMPACT_ATOMS: atom_id res chain seq x y z
N ASP A 1 -25.36 -0.33 18.72
CA ASP A 1 -25.86 0.79 17.89
C ASP A 1 -25.24 2.11 18.34
N GLN A 2 -24.69 2.90 17.40
CA GLN A 2 -23.92 4.14 17.70
C GLN A 2 -24.80 5.30 18.19
N HIS A 3 -26.09 5.27 17.96
CA HIS A 3 -27.03 6.36 18.36
C HIS A 3 -27.74 6.04 19.66
N THR A 4 -28.11 4.79 19.84
CA THR A 4 -28.91 4.37 21.00
C THR A 4 -28.08 3.72 22.10
N HIS A 5 -26.81 3.39 21.80
CA HIS A 5 -25.92 2.58 22.65
C HIS A 5 -26.49 1.19 22.98
N ALA A 6 -27.54 0.75 22.27
CA ALA A 6 -28.10 -0.57 22.45
C ALA A 6 -27.11 -1.66 22.00
N VAL A 7 -26.91 -2.64 22.84
CA VAL A 7 -26.10 -3.82 22.56
C VAL A 7 -26.99 -4.93 22.01
N THR A 8 -26.57 -5.55 20.91
CA THR A 8 -27.23 -6.72 20.34
C THR A 8 -26.24 -7.85 20.26
N GLU A 9 -26.61 -9.01 20.80
CA GLU A 9 -25.79 -10.21 20.75
C GLU A 9 -26.18 -11.10 19.58
N PHE A 10 -25.19 -11.59 18.86
CA PHE A 10 -25.35 -12.55 17.77
C PHE A 10 -24.57 -13.82 18.09
N PHE A 11 -25.19 -14.97 17.91
CA PHE A 11 -24.60 -16.28 18.17
C PHE A 11 -24.47 -17.06 16.87
N ALA A 12 -23.30 -17.65 16.64
CA ALA A 12 -23.04 -18.51 15.49
C ALA A 12 -22.02 -19.60 15.86
N LYS A 13 -22.06 -20.71 15.13
CA LYS A 13 -21.06 -21.80 15.29
C LYS A 13 -19.67 -21.36 14.84
N ILE A 14 -19.61 -20.49 13.83
CA ILE A 14 -18.38 -19.94 13.27
C ILE A 14 -18.62 -18.45 13.02
N ILE A 15 -17.66 -17.62 13.42
CA ILE A 15 -17.68 -16.18 13.18
C ILE A 15 -16.45 -15.83 12.35
N PHE A 16 -16.66 -15.19 11.21
CA PHE A 16 -15.61 -14.65 10.36
C PHE A 16 -15.41 -13.17 10.65
N LEU A 17 -14.17 -12.78 10.97
CA LEU A 17 -13.80 -11.40 11.22
C LEU A 17 -12.96 -10.88 10.04
N ASN A 18 -13.59 -10.25 9.05
CA ASN A 18 -13.02 -9.86 7.77
C ASN A 18 -13.12 -8.35 7.54
N ALA A 19 -12.53 -7.55 8.42
CA ALA A 19 -12.61 -6.08 8.36
C ALA A 19 -11.37 -5.39 7.73
N GLY A 20 -10.53 -6.16 7.03
CA GLY A 20 -9.21 -5.71 6.56
C GLY A 20 -8.16 -5.78 7.68
N SER A 21 -6.88 -5.73 7.33
CA SER A 21 -5.80 -5.98 8.29
C SER A 21 -5.85 -5.03 9.50
N ILE A 22 -5.93 -3.75 9.27
CA ILE A 22 -5.91 -2.75 10.33
C ILE A 22 -7.17 -2.84 11.20
N ASN A 23 -8.36 -2.84 10.59
CA ASN A 23 -9.60 -2.85 11.36
C ASN A 23 -9.88 -4.20 12.03
N THR A 24 -9.49 -5.33 11.42
CA THR A 24 -9.58 -6.64 12.08
C THR A 24 -8.78 -6.66 13.37
N ALA A 25 -7.52 -6.23 13.33
CA ALA A 25 -6.69 -6.17 14.53
C ALA A 25 -7.23 -5.15 15.55
N ALA A 26 -7.74 -4.00 15.11
CA ALA A 26 -8.37 -3.03 16.01
C ALA A 26 -9.61 -3.60 16.73
N LEU A 27 -10.46 -4.35 16.00
CA LEU A 27 -11.60 -5.03 16.59
C LEU A 27 -11.16 -6.09 17.61
N MET A 28 -10.13 -6.88 17.30
CA MET A 28 -9.56 -7.86 18.21
C MET A 28 -9.01 -7.21 19.48
N LEU A 29 -8.25 -6.13 19.34
CA LEU A 29 -7.68 -5.36 20.47
C LEU A 29 -8.76 -4.70 21.35
N ASN A 30 -9.87 -4.25 20.75
CA ASN A 30 -11.01 -3.70 21.49
C ASN A 30 -11.88 -4.78 22.16
N SER A 31 -11.83 -6.03 21.69
CA SER A 31 -12.66 -7.13 22.20
C SER A 31 -12.05 -7.74 23.46
N LYS A 32 -12.15 -6.98 24.56
CA LYS A 32 -11.64 -7.38 25.87
C LYS A 32 -12.71 -8.11 26.69
N SER A 33 -12.27 -9.07 27.49
CA SER A 33 -13.11 -9.81 28.43
C SER A 33 -12.26 -10.33 29.60
N ASN A 34 -12.89 -10.99 30.58
CA ASN A 34 -12.15 -11.65 31.66
C ASN A 34 -11.16 -12.70 31.14
N ARG A 35 -11.47 -13.36 30.01
CA ARG A 35 -10.57 -14.33 29.36
C ARG A 35 -9.51 -13.65 28.50
N PHE A 36 -9.84 -12.54 27.84
CA PHE A 36 -8.98 -11.84 26.87
C PHE A 36 -8.72 -10.41 27.35
N GLN A 37 -7.91 -10.24 28.37
CA GLN A 37 -7.66 -8.94 29.00
C GLN A 37 -6.94 -7.96 28.06
N ASN A 38 -6.09 -8.48 27.17
CA ASN A 38 -5.31 -7.70 26.20
C ASN A 38 -5.95 -7.61 24.81
N GLY A 39 -7.21 -8.06 24.67
CA GLY A 39 -7.92 -8.18 23.41
C GLY A 39 -8.07 -9.63 22.96
N PHE A 40 -9.09 -9.90 22.16
CA PHE A 40 -9.38 -11.24 21.64
C PHE A 40 -8.22 -11.78 20.81
N GLY A 41 -7.74 -12.97 21.13
CA GLY A 41 -6.65 -13.64 20.40
C GLY A 41 -5.28 -13.00 20.60
N ASN A 42 -5.09 -12.22 21.66
CA ASN A 42 -3.86 -11.47 21.90
C ASN A 42 -3.10 -11.92 23.17
N ASP A 43 -3.20 -13.17 23.55
CA ASP A 43 -2.44 -13.73 24.68
C ASP A 43 -0.92 -13.69 24.43
N SER A 44 -0.49 -13.75 23.17
CA SER A 44 0.89 -13.70 22.73
C SER A 44 1.43 -12.30 22.41
N ASP A 45 0.61 -11.26 22.54
CA ASP A 45 0.95 -9.87 22.14
C ASP A 45 1.33 -9.75 20.65
N GLN A 46 0.72 -10.58 19.77
CA GLN A 46 1.00 -10.57 18.33
C GLN A 46 -0.06 -9.81 17.50
N VAL A 47 -1.25 -9.58 18.05
CA VAL A 47 -2.29 -8.80 17.35
C VAL A 47 -1.83 -7.36 17.18
N GLY A 48 -1.90 -6.88 15.96
CA GLY A 48 -1.46 -5.54 15.58
C GLY A 48 0.00 -5.43 15.18
N ARG A 49 0.86 -6.43 15.50
CA ARG A 49 2.29 -6.41 15.16
C ARG A 49 2.55 -6.90 13.74
N ASN A 50 3.78 -6.64 13.27
CA ASN A 50 4.24 -7.03 11.93
C ASN A 50 3.43 -6.39 10.80
N LEU A 51 2.95 -5.18 10.99
CA LEU A 51 2.32 -4.43 9.92
C LEU A 51 3.28 -4.29 8.75
N MET A 52 2.84 -4.73 7.60
CA MET A 52 3.52 -4.62 6.31
C MET A 52 2.59 -3.95 5.32
N ASP A 53 3.17 -3.38 4.28
CA ASP A 53 2.50 -2.79 3.15
C ASP A 53 3.44 -2.86 1.96
N HIS A 54 3.10 -2.25 0.83
CA HIS A 54 4.04 -2.06 -0.27
C HIS A 54 4.77 -0.73 -0.15
N GLN A 55 6.01 -0.72 -0.66
CA GLN A 55 6.72 0.52 -0.94
C GLN A 55 6.13 1.15 -2.20
N LEU A 56 5.32 2.17 -2.01
CA LEU A 56 4.70 2.94 -3.09
C LEU A 56 5.33 4.31 -3.24
N GLY A 57 4.96 5.00 -4.32
CA GLY A 57 5.34 6.39 -4.54
C GLY A 57 6.79 6.58 -4.97
N SER A 58 7.42 5.58 -5.58
CA SER A 58 8.75 5.68 -6.18
C SER A 58 8.76 5.11 -7.59
N GLY A 59 9.58 5.70 -8.48
CA GLY A 59 9.68 5.28 -9.86
C GLY A 59 10.18 6.38 -10.76
N ALA A 60 9.79 6.32 -12.03
CA ALA A 60 10.14 7.32 -13.03
C ALA A 60 8.98 7.63 -13.98
N MET A 61 9.06 8.78 -14.61
CA MET A 61 8.18 9.23 -15.67
C MET A 61 9.01 9.83 -16.81
N ALA A 62 8.46 9.79 -18.01
CA ALA A 62 9.12 10.28 -19.19
C ALA A 62 8.11 10.71 -20.25
N SER A 63 8.56 11.40 -21.28
CA SER A 63 7.78 11.72 -22.48
C SER A 63 8.33 10.99 -23.70
N ILE A 64 7.52 10.87 -24.72
CA ILE A 64 7.91 10.36 -26.03
C ILE A 64 7.30 11.25 -27.12
N ASP A 65 8.09 11.57 -28.13
CA ASP A 65 7.62 12.30 -29.30
C ASP A 65 7.01 11.33 -30.31
N GLY A 66 6.13 11.81 -31.13
CA GLY A 66 5.38 11.00 -32.08
C GLY A 66 4.09 10.41 -31.49
N PHE A 67 3.43 9.60 -32.27
CA PHE A 67 2.16 8.97 -31.90
C PHE A 67 1.02 9.97 -31.65
N GLU A 68 1.11 11.20 -32.18
CA GLU A 68 0.09 12.25 -32.03
C GLU A 68 -1.25 11.86 -32.67
N ASP A 69 -1.20 11.04 -33.72
CA ASP A 69 -2.37 10.52 -34.42
C ASP A 69 -3.01 9.31 -33.72
N ASP A 70 -2.37 8.78 -32.68
CA ASP A 70 -2.90 7.65 -31.96
C ASP A 70 -4.09 8.04 -31.11
N TYR A 71 -5.07 7.15 -31.13
CA TYR A 71 -6.34 7.35 -30.46
C TYR A 71 -6.18 7.28 -28.94
N VAL A 72 -6.66 8.30 -28.22
CA VAL A 72 -6.52 8.44 -26.77
C VAL A 72 -7.79 8.07 -25.98
N TYR A 73 -8.89 7.84 -26.66
CA TYR A 73 -10.19 7.51 -26.05
C TYR A 73 -10.62 6.09 -26.43
N GLY A 74 -11.43 5.47 -25.56
CA GLY A 74 -12.00 4.17 -25.78
C GLY A 74 -11.36 3.08 -24.91
N GLN A 75 -11.80 1.85 -25.14
CA GLN A 75 -11.34 0.68 -24.38
C GLN A 75 -10.00 0.17 -24.96
N ARG A 76 -8.89 0.76 -24.54
CA ARG A 76 -7.57 0.28 -24.90
C ARG A 76 -6.75 0.01 -23.64
N PRO A 77 -6.00 -1.07 -23.62
CA PRO A 77 -5.01 -1.28 -22.57
C PRO A 77 -3.86 -0.28 -22.77
N ASN A 78 -3.69 0.63 -21.86
CA ASN A 78 -2.56 1.54 -21.79
C ASN A 78 -1.74 1.34 -20.53
N ALA A 79 -2.07 0.32 -19.77
CA ALA A 79 -1.36 -0.10 -18.58
C ALA A 79 -0.27 -1.12 -18.91
N LEU A 80 0.78 -1.11 -18.12
CA LEU A 80 1.86 -2.09 -18.19
C LEU A 80 2.13 -2.68 -16.81
N TYR A 81 2.63 -3.90 -16.80
CA TYR A 81 3.12 -4.57 -15.61
C TYR A 81 4.49 -5.18 -15.92
N ILE A 82 5.50 -4.87 -15.11
CA ILE A 82 6.82 -5.49 -15.18
C ILE A 82 6.96 -6.35 -13.92
N PRO A 83 7.00 -7.69 -14.07
CA PRO A 83 7.12 -8.59 -12.94
C PRO A 83 8.48 -8.44 -12.25
N ARG A 84 8.56 -8.94 -11.03
CA ARG A 84 9.79 -8.97 -10.26
C ARG A 84 10.93 -9.62 -11.04
N PHE A 85 12.08 -8.95 -11.11
CA PHE A 85 13.31 -9.44 -11.76
C PHE A 85 14.52 -9.41 -10.82
N ARG A 86 14.52 -8.54 -9.79
CA ARG A 86 15.56 -8.51 -8.76
C ARG A 86 15.38 -9.64 -7.74
N ASN A 87 16.47 -10.17 -7.27
CA ASN A 87 16.50 -11.32 -6.35
C ASN A 87 15.69 -12.52 -6.88
N TRP A 88 15.74 -12.73 -8.18
CA TRP A 88 15.11 -13.84 -8.89
C TRP A 88 16.16 -14.62 -9.69
N GLY A 89 16.06 -15.96 -9.71
CA GLY A 89 17.03 -16.79 -10.40
C GLY A 89 18.46 -16.54 -9.94
N ASN A 90 19.31 -16.13 -10.86
CA ASN A 90 20.73 -15.85 -10.63
C ASN A 90 21.00 -14.41 -10.16
N ASP A 91 20.03 -13.49 -10.31
CA ASP A 91 20.17 -12.12 -9.77
C ASP A 91 20.12 -12.17 -8.26
N LYS A 92 21.15 -11.67 -7.60
CA LYS A 92 21.26 -11.61 -6.16
C LYS A 92 21.71 -10.22 -5.72
N GLN A 93 20.81 -9.46 -5.17
CA GLN A 93 21.15 -8.20 -4.55
C GLN A 93 21.73 -8.43 -3.16
N THR A 94 22.77 -7.68 -2.82
CA THR A 94 23.43 -7.76 -1.51
C THR A 94 22.91 -6.70 -0.54
N ALA A 95 22.34 -5.60 -1.08
CA ALA A 95 21.90 -4.46 -0.30
C ALA A 95 20.52 -4.64 0.35
N TYR A 96 19.69 -5.56 -0.18
CA TYR A 96 18.36 -5.80 0.34
C TYR A 96 17.86 -7.20 0.02
N LEU A 97 16.90 -7.66 0.82
CA LEU A 97 16.17 -8.91 0.61
C LEU A 97 14.84 -8.64 -0.09
N ARG A 98 14.25 -9.68 -0.71
CA ARG A 98 13.00 -9.63 -1.47
C ARG A 98 13.17 -8.89 -2.80
N GLY A 99 12.11 -8.28 -3.30
CA GLY A 99 12.14 -7.63 -4.60
C GLY A 99 10.94 -6.74 -4.85
N PHE A 100 10.85 -6.26 -6.07
CA PHE A 100 9.82 -5.36 -6.52
C PHE A 100 9.43 -5.64 -7.97
N GLY A 101 8.23 -5.23 -8.33
CA GLY A 101 7.76 -5.12 -9.70
C GLY A 101 7.33 -3.71 -10.00
N TYR A 102 6.97 -3.42 -11.25
CA TYR A 102 6.42 -2.14 -11.63
C TYR A 102 5.01 -2.27 -12.18
N GLN A 103 4.23 -1.26 -11.89
CA GLN A 103 2.99 -0.97 -12.60
C GLN A 103 3.08 0.43 -13.18
N GLY A 104 2.43 0.62 -14.30
CA GLY A 104 2.47 1.90 -14.96
C GLY A 104 1.52 1.97 -16.14
N GLY A 105 1.62 3.04 -16.89
CA GLY A 105 0.83 3.25 -18.07
C GLY A 105 1.29 4.49 -18.82
N ALA A 106 0.77 4.62 -20.04
CA ALA A 106 0.98 5.77 -20.88
C ALA A 106 -0.34 6.52 -21.08
N SER A 107 -0.25 7.83 -21.09
CA SER A 107 -1.37 8.73 -21.37
C SER A 107 -0.89 9.99 -22.08
N ARG A 108 -1.81 10.66 -22.77
CA ARG A 108 -1.59 12.03 -23.20
C ARG A 108 -2.08 13.00 -22.14
N GLU A 109 -1.35 14.10 -22.02
CA GLU A 109 -1.80 15.20 -21.16
C GLU A 109 -3.16 15.72 -21.67
N GLY A 110 -4.08 15.92 -20.78
CA GLY A 110 -5.40 16.42 -21.04
C GLY A 110 -5.67 17.79 -20.39
N TRP A 111 -6.92 18.18 -20.35
CA TRP A 111 -7.36 19.45 -19.78
C TRP A 111 -7.04 19.62 -18.29
N GLU A 112 -6.87 18.54 -17.57
CA GLU A 112 -6.54 18.51 -16.13
C GLU A 112 -5.22 19.20 -15.81
N THR A 113 -4.30 19.27 -16.78
CA THR A 113 -3.03 20.02 -16.63
C THR A 113 -3.26 21.51 -16.41
N GLY A 114 -4.39 22.03 -16.88
CA GLY A 114 -4.78 23.41 -16.70
C GLY A 114 -5.10 23.82 -15.27
N VAL A 115 -5.34 22.86 -14.36
CA VAL A 115 -5.61 23.15 -12.94
C VAL A 115 -4.40 23.81 -12.26
N ASN A 116 -3.19 23.46 -12.69
CA ASN A 116 -1.94 23.97 -12.14
C ASN A 116 -1.14 24.81 -13.14
N ALA A 117 -1.71 25.13 -14.30
CA ALA A 117 -1.04 25.92 -15.33
C ALA A 117 -1.43 27.40 -15.23
N ASP A 118 -0.44 28.26 -15.44
CA ASP A 118 -0.67 29.70 -15.53
C ASP A 118 -1.40 30.05 -16.83
N GLY A 119 -2.51 30.76 -16.73
CA GLY A 119 -3.27 31.22 -17.89
C GLY A 119 -4.76 31.42 -17.61
N PHE A 120 -5.40 32.18 -18.48
CA PHE A 120 -6.84 32.41 -18.43
C PHE A 120 -7.39 32.81 -19.80
N GLY A 121 -8.71 32.82 -19.93
CA GLY A 121 -9.40 33.27 -21.13
C GLY A 121 -9.63 32.18 -22.18
N ALA A 122 -10.12 32.59 -23.34
CA ALA A 122 -10.57 31.70 -24.40
C ALA A 122 -9.43 30.89 -25.03
N ASP A 123 -8.30 31.53 -25.32
CA ASP A 123 -7.15 30.86 -25.92
C ASP A 123 -6.51 29.82 -24.99
N PHE A 124 -6.44 30.13 -23.69
CA PHE A 124 -6.00 29.17 -22.69
C PHE A 124 -6.94 27.94 -22.65
N LYS A 125 -8.24 28.15 -22.60
CA LYS A 125 -9.23 27.07 -22.65
C LYS A 125 -9.12 26.24 -23.93
N LYS A 126 -8.95 26.90 -25.08
CA LYS A 126 -8.80 26.24 -26.38
C LYS A 126 -7.53 25.37 -26.39
N LYS A 127 -6.41 25.87 -25.86
CA LYS A 127 -5.16 25.10 -25.72
C LYS A 127 -5.39 23.82 -24.91
N LEU A 128 -6.11 23.89 -23.80
CA LEU A 128 -6.38 22.75 -22.94
C LEU A 128 -7.31 21.70 -23.58
N THR A 129 -8.03 22.02 -24.67
CA THR A 129 -8.83 21.04 -25.41
C THR A 129 -8.02 20.17 -26.36
N GLN A 130 -6.76 20.54 -26.61
CA GLN A 130 -5.87 19.75 -27.46
C GLN A 130 -5.10 18.75 -26.60
N PRO A 131 -5.01 17.48 -27.02
CA PRO A 131 -4.18 16.52 -26.31
C PRO A 131 -2.72 16.95 -26.33
N GLY A 132 -2.09 16.90 -25.15
CA GLY A 132 -0.65 17.15 -25.00
C GLY A 132 0.22 15.98 -25.50
N PRO A 133 1.50 15.98 -25.21
CA PRO A 133 2.41 14.89 -25.57
C PRO A 133 2.05 13.58 -24.84
N TRP A 134 2.53 12.46 -25.37
CA TRP A 134 2.48 11.21 -24.69
C TRP A 134 3.48 11.20 -23.52
N SER A 135 3.01 10.72 -22.38
CA SER A 135 3.84 10.48 -21.21
C SER A 135 3.67 9.04 -20.74
N ILE A 136 4.73 8.49 -20.16
CA ILE A 136 4.71 7.20 -19.48
C ILE A 136 5.12 7.39 -18.03
N ARG A 137 4.50 6.63 -17.15
CA ARG A 137 4.91 6.53 -15.75
C ARG A 137 5.00 5.07 -15.36
N ILE A 138 6.11 4.69 -14.71
CA ILE A 138 6.27 3.40 -14.05
C ILE A 138 6.55 3.62 -12.58
N GLY A 139 5.79 2.91 -11.74
CA GLY A 139 5.90 2.99 -10.28
C GLY A 139 6.20 1.63 -9.69
N GLY A 140 7.15 1.57 -8.77
CA GLY A 140 7.57 0.35 -8.12
C GLY A 140 6.63 -0.06 -6.99
N PHE A 141 6.45 -1.38 -6.86
CA PHE A 141 5.78 -2.06 -5.76
C PHE A 141 6.81 -2.97 -5.10
N GLY A 142 7.41 -2.49 -4.02
CA GLY A 142 8.43 -3.22 -3.28
C GLY A 142 7.84 -3.99 -2.10
N GLU A 143 8.36 -5.18 -1.86
CA GLU A 143 8.00 -5.99 -0.70
C GLU A 143 8.62 -5.40 0.58
N ILE A 144 7.83 -5.33 1.66
CA ILE A 144 8.30 -4.96 3.00
C ILE A 144 8.45 -6.21 3.85
N LEU A 145 9.53 -6.31 4.61
CA LEU A 145 9.74 -7.42 5.53
C LEU A 145 8.91 -7.24 6.81
N PRO A 146 8.40 -8.34 7.41
CA PRO A 146 7.72 -8.26 8.69
C PRO A 146 8.69 -7.77 9.78
N ASN A 147 8.26 -6.76 10.52
CA ASN A 147 8.97 -6.21 11.66
C ASN A 147 8.00 -6.11 12.85
N PRO A 148 8.28 -6.77 13.99
CA PRO A 148 7.38 -6.76 15.15
C PRO A 148 7.22 -5.36 15.77
N ASN A 149 8.12 -4.43 15.48
CA ASN A 149 8.01 -3.03 15.91
C ASN A 149 7.06 -2.21 15.04
N ASN A 150 6.83 -2.62 13.79
CA ASN A 150 5.79 -2.04 12.94
C ASN A 150 4.45 -2.60 13.36
N ARG A 151 3.62 -1.77 13.98
CA ARG A 151 2.38 -2.23 14.60
C ARG A 151 1.26 -1.20 14.55
N ILE A 152 0.07 -1.67 14.78
CA ILE A 152 -1.04 -0.86 15.22
C ILE A 152 -1.35 -1.16 16.69
N TYR A 153 -1.86 -0.16 17.39
CA TYR A 153 -2.40 -0.30 18.75
C TYR A 153 -3.53 0.70 18.96
N LEU A 154 -4.23 0.57 20.08
CA LEU A 154 -5.31 1.49 20.43
C LEU A 154 -4.76 2.63 21.30
N ASP A 155 -5.11 3.86 20.96
CA ASP A 155 -4.76 5.03 21.75
C ASP A 155 -5.44 4.94 23.13
N SER A 156 -4.67 5.15 24.18
CA SER A 156 -5.18 5.09 25.57
C SER A 156 -6.04 6.28 25.95
N GLU A 157 -5.89 7.41 25.29
CA GLU A 157 -6.52 8.69 25.65
C GLU A 157 -7.53 9.14 24.58
N LYS A 158 -7.14 9.04 23.31
CA LYS A 158 -7.95 9.56 22.21
C LYS A 158 -9.02 8.55 21.80
N LYS A 159 -10.24 9.04 21.71
CA LYS A 159 -11.40 8.27 21.26
C LYS A 159 -12.08 8.99 20.12
N ASP A 160 -12.77 8.22 19.29
CA ASP A 160 -13.65 8.78 18.28
C ASP A 160 -14.94 9.35 18.89
N LYS A 161 -15.82 9.91 18.05
CA LYS A 161 -17.09 10.50 18.50
C LYS A 161 -18.07 9.51 19.14
N TRP A 162 -17.81 8.22 19.08
CA TRP A 162 -18.61 7.17 19.70
C TRP A 162 -17.95 6.58 20.96
N GLY A 163 -16.80 7.13 21.36
CA GLY A 163 -16.07 6.66 22.53
C GLY A 163 -15.19 5.44 22.29
N ILE A 164 -14.97 5.05 21.02
CA ILE A 164 -14.09 3.94 20.65
C ILE A 164 -12.65 4.45 20.59
N PRO A 165 -11.66 3.77 21.19
CA PRO A 165 -10.26 4.15 21.11
C PRO A 165 -9.79 4.28 19.67
N MET A 166 -9.07 5.36 19.36
CA MET A 166 -8.50 5.57 18.04
C MET A 166 -7.37 4.57 17.75
N ILE A 167 -7.24 4.17 16.49
CA ILE A 167 -6.13 3.34 16.02
C ILE A 167 -4.91 4.23 15.84
N VAL A 168 -3.79 3.81 16.40
CA VAL A 168 -2.47 4.39 16.14
C VAL A 168 -1.67 3.43 15.27
N THR A 169 -1.11 3.92 14.19
CA THR A 169 -0.15 3.21 13.36
C THR A 169 1.26 3.69 13.71
N ASP A 170 2.06 2.79 14.26
CA ASP A 170 3.46 3.01 14.62
C ASP A 170 4.32 2.09 13.74
N ALA A 171 4.74 2.62 12.61
CA ALA A 171 5.46 1.85 11.60
C ALA A 171 6.39 2.74 10.79
N ALA A 172 7.57 2.20 10.47
CA ALA A 172 8.58 2.89 9.69
C ALA A 172 9.29 1.95 8.72
N PHE A 173 9.78 2.49 7.62
CA PHE A 173 10.69 1.80 6.72
C PHE A 173 12.04 1.58 7.42
N VAL A 174 12.60 0.40 7.22
CA VAL A 174 13.93 0.03 7.70
C VAL A 174 14.97 0.10 6.58
N GLU A 175 16.23 -0.15 6.91
CA GLU A 175 17.34 -0.07 5.95
C GLU A 175 17.11 -0.89 4.68
N ASN A 176 16.58 -2.12 4.83
CA ASN A 176 16.21 -2.99 3.70
C ASN A 176 15.26 -2.30 2.72
N ASP A 177 14.27 -1.60 3.25
CA ASP A 177 13.22 -0.94 2.47
C ASP A 177 13.80 0.27 1.72
N TRP A 178 14.63 1.05 2.39
CA TRP A 178 15.28 2.20 1.77
C TRP A 178 16.29 1.79 0.70
N ALA A 179 17.04 0.69 0.90
CA ALA A 179 17.96 0.17 -0.11
C ALA A 179 17.20 -0.32 -1.35
N MET A 180 16.11 -1.07 -1.17
CA MET A 180 15.25 -1.51 -2.27
C MET A 180 14.63 -0.33 -3.01
N ARG A 181 14.18 0.70 -2.29
CA ARG A 181 13.57 1.90 -2.87
C ARG A 181 14.52 2.67 -3.80
N LYS A 182 15.80 2.73 -3.44
CA LYS A 182 16.83 3.32 -4.31
C LYS A 182 16.98 2.56 -5.63
N ASP A 183 16.96 1.23 -5.59
CA ASP A 183 17.04 0.40 -6.79
C ASP A 183 15.76 0.50 -7.64
N ILE A 184 14.58 0.57 -7.02
CA ILE A 184 13.32 0.85 -7.72
C ILE A 184 13.46 2.11 -8.60
N ILE A 185 13.96 3.19 -8.02
CA ILE A 185 14.10 4.47 -8.73
C ILE A 185 15.16 4.37 -9.83
N ALA A 186 16.33 3.85 -9.51
CA ALA A 186 17.42 3.73 -10.46
C ALA A 186 17.05 2.84 -11.66
N SER A 187 16.48 1.67 -11.40
CA SER A 187 16.05 0.74 -12.46
C SER A 187 14.91 1.31 -13.31
N ALA A 188 14.00 2.09 -12.73
CA ALA A 188 12.94 2.76 -13.48
C ALA A 188 13.49 3.79 -14.46
N VAL A 189 14.46 4.60 -14.02
CA VAL A 189 15.14 5.57 -14.89
C VAL A 189 15.88 4.86 -16.02
N GLU A 190 16.70 3.85 -15.67
CA GLU A 190 17.48 3.07 -16.65
C GLU A 190 16.58 2.44 -17.72
N MET A 191 15.43 1.86 -17.32
CA MET A 191 14.50 1.25 -18.27
C MET A 191 13.93 2.27 -19.26
N LEU A 192 13.50 3.44 -18.78
CA LEU A 192 12.92 4.46 -19.65
C LEU A 192 13.97 5.09 -20.57
N GLU A 193 15.18 5.35 -20.08
CA GLU A 193 16.29 5.85 -20.89
C GLU A 193 16.71 4.84 -21.97
N THR A 194 16.86 3.57 -21.60
CA THR A 194 17.20 2.47 -22.52
C THR A 194 16.13 2.28 -23.58
N ALA A 195 14.87 2.47 -23.24
CA ALA A 195 13.76 2.41 -24.19
C ALA A 195 13.66 3.62 -25.12
N GLY A 196 14.53 4.63 -24.95
CA GLY A 196 14.59 5.80 -25.82
C GLY A 196 13.59 6.91 -25.47
N TYR A 197 12.98 6.85 -24.28
CA TYR A 197 12.12 7.92 -23.80
C TYR A 197 12.93 9.18 -23.47
N LYS A 198 12.28 10.34 -23.54
CA LYS A 198 12.89 11.65 -23.30
C LYS A 198 12.40 12.25 -22.00
N ASN A 199 13.14 13.25 -21.50
CA ASN A 199 12.79 13.97 -20.29
C ASN A 199 12.52 13.04 -19.10
N VAL A 200 13.33 11.98 -18.98
CA VAL A 200 13.20 11.01 -17.90
C VAL A 200 13.44 11.71 -16.56
N THR A 201 12.48 11.62 -15.68
CA THR A 201 12.55 12.19 -14.33
C THR A 201 12.12 11.13 -13.32
N SER A 202 12.88 11.04 -12.24
CA SER A 202 12.51 10.18 -11.12
C SER A 202 11.57 10.89 -10.16
N TYR A 203 10.81 10.10 -9.40
CA TYR A 203 10.06 10.61 -8.27
C TYR A 203 10.24 9.70 -7.06
N ASP A 204 10.27 10.31 -5.88
CA ASP A 204 10.38 9.65 -4.59
C ASP A 204 9.44 10.34 -3.58
N ARG A 205 8.28 9.75 -3.36
CA ARG A 205 7.23 10.24 -2.44
C ARG A 205 6.78 9.08 -1.57
N PRO A 206 7.55 8.73 -0.52
CA PRO A 206 7.21 7.60 0.33
C PRO A 206 5.85 7.81 1.01
N THR A 207 5.03 6.78 0.99
CA THR A 207 3.77 6.74 1.75
C THR A 207 4.03 6.12 3.11
N HIS A 208 3.23 6.49 4.10
CA HIS A 208 3.26 5.81 5.40
C HIS A 208 2.66 4.41 5.27
N MET A 209 3.20 3.46 6.02
CA MET A 209 2.63 2.11 6.11
C MET A 209 1.19 2.15 6.63
N GLY A 210 0.35 1.32 6.04
CA GLY A 210 -1.09 1.34 6.26
C GLY A 210 -1.87 2.27 5.32
N LEU A 211 -1.18 3.01 4.45
CA LEU A 211 -1.76 3.85 3.40
C LEU A 211 -1.47 3.34 1.98
N GLY A 212 -0.75 2.24 1.86
CA GLY A 212 -0.36 1.65 0.58
C GLY A 212 -1.37 0.64 0.03
N ILE A 213 -2.56 0.56 0.61
CA ILE A 213 -3.72 -0.26 0.17
C ILE A 213 -3.52 -1.78 0.18
N HIS A 214 -2.33 -2.27 0.54
CA HIS A 214 -2.01 -3.69 0.62
C HIS A 214 -1.46 -4.08 2.01
N ASP A 215 -2.00 -3.43 3.04
CA ASP A 215 -1.64 -3.68 4.42
C ASP A 215 -1.93 -5.11 4.85
N MET A 216 -0.98 -5.72 5.55
CA MET A 216 -1.05 -7.10 6.04
C MET A 216 -0.19 -7.29 7.30
N GLY A 217 -0.29 -8.47 7.89
CA GLY A 217 0.61 -8.91 8.97
C GLY A 217 0.06 -8.76 10.38
N THR A 218 -0.88 -7.87 10.61
CA THR A 218 -1.41 -7.51 11.95
C THR A 218 -2.17 -8.63 12.67
N ALA A 219 -2.55 -9.68 11.97
CA ALA A 219 -3.10 -10.93 12.52
C ALA A 219 -2.54 -12.12 11.75
N ARG A 220 -1.20 -12.24 11.72
CA ARG A 220 -0.51 -13.20 10.86
C ARG A 220 -0.74 -14.65 11.26
N MET A 221 -0.73 -15.50 10.23
CA MET A 221 -0.74 -16.96 10.39
C MET A 221 0.64 -17.46 10.81
N GLY A 222 0.65 -18.58 11.52
CA GLY A 222 1.87 -19.29 11.87
C GLY A 222 1.61 -20.59 12.61
N ARG A 223 2.65 -21.37 12.79
CA ARG A 223 2.55 -22.68 13.50
C ARG A 223 2.66 -22.52 15.02
N ASP A 224 3.39 -21.52 15.46
CA ASP A 224 3.63 -21.27 16.88
C ASP A 224 2.73 -20.16 17.39
N PRO A 225 1.84 -20.44 18.35
CA PRO A 225 0.94 -19.45 18.93
C PRO A 225 1.66 -18.32 19.67
N LYS A 226 2.93 -18.50 20.04
CA LYS A 226 3.74 -17.43 20.66
C LYS A 226 4.18 -16.36 19.67
N THR A 227 4.20 -16.67 18.37
CA THR A 227 4.73 -15.79 17.33
C THR A 227 3.72 -15.50 16.24
N SER A 228 2.48 -15.97 16.38
CA SER A 228 1.39 -15.77 15.41
C SER A 228 0.04 -15.67 16.11
N VAL A 229 -0.93 -15.07 15.42
CA VAL A 229 -2.30 -14.92 15.88
C VAL A 229 -3.18 -16.08 15.40
N LEU A 230 -2.94 -16.51 14.16
CA LEU A 230 -3.78 -17.49 13.46
C LEU A 230 -2.98 -18.75 13.13
N ASN A 231 -3.67 -19.88 13.16
CA ASN A 231 -3.14 -21.17 12.68
C ASN A 231 -3.25 -21.31 11.15
N ALA A 232 -2.91 -22.48 10.63
CA ALA A 232 -2.96 -22.78 9.19
C ALA A 232 -4.38 -22.77 8.57
N TYR A 233 -5.41 -22.71 9.38
CA TYR A 233 -6.80 -22.67 8.95
C TYR A 233 -7.48 -21.32 9.19
N ASN A 234 -6.70 -20.26 9.42
CA ASN A 234 -7.17 -18.93 9.80
C ASN A 234 -7.98 -18.89 11.12
N GLN A 235 -7.80 -19.86 11.97
CA GLN A 235 -8.41 -19.85 13.30
C GLN A 235 -7.48 -19.17 14.29
N VAL A 236 -8.05 -18.35 15.16
CA VAL A 236 -7.32 -17.74 16.27
C VAL A 236 -6.80 -18.83 17.20
N HIS A 237 -5.50 -18.84 17.50
CA HIS A 237 -4.89 -19.85 18.37
C HIS A 237 -5.53 -19.93 19.75
N ASP A 238 -5.89 -18.80 20.32
CA ASP A 238 -6.41 -18.66 21.67
C ASP A 238 -7.91 -19.01 21.79
N CYS A 239 -8.57 -19.34 20.68
CA CYS A 239 -9.98 -19.68 20.60
C CYS A 239 -10.17 -21.08 20.03
N LYS A 240 -11.11 -21.84 20.61
CA LYS A 240 -11.49 -23.19 20.16
C LYS A 240 -12.75 -23.14 19.32
#